data_8e44b3b274384d23848181e83a3a1ab2
#
_entry.id   8e44b3b274384d23848181e83a3a1ab2
#
_cell.length_a   1.000
_cell.length_b   1.000
_cell.length_c   1.000
_cell.angle_alpha   90.00
_cell.angle_beta   90.00
_cell.angle_gamma   90.00
#
_symmetry.space_group_name_H-M   'P 1'
#
loop_
_entity.id
_entity.type
_entity.pdbx_description
1 polymer ?
#
loop_
_entity_poly.entity_id
_entity_poly.type
_entity_poly.pdbx_seq_one_letter_code
_entity_poly.pdbx_strand_id
1 'polypeptide(L)'
;MLVIGDVHGKYNDYYNLVKDEKSSFQLGDFGFNNAWINLDYSSLDPKMHRVGQGNHDPHDVLNKDIKYWTGRYGPVKVDGHNIFWVGGALSIDMVYRVGEWMSNRSGPKTWWANEQLSYAEMEDCKKKWKNKKPQIVFTHTAPESIILHNFNGNKGANIMDAYGWGSGYTDTTSQFLEHLWRIHKPDLWIFGHFHRSWTQIIDGTEFRCLAELETFNL
;
A
#
# COMPACT_ATOMS: atom_id res chain seq x y z
N MET A 1 -9.47 -9.14 13.24
CA MET A 1 -9.42 -7.94 12.38
C MET A 1 -9.25 -8.39 10.93
N LEU A 2 -10.11 -7.90 10.04
CA LEU A 2 -10.04 -8.25 8.62
C LEU A 2 -9.01 -7.39 7.90
N VAL A 3 -8.02 -7.99 7.25
CA VAL A 3 -7.04 -7.30 6.38
C VAL A 3 -7.48 -7.51 4.93
N ILE A 4 -7.45 -6.45 4.11
CA ILE A 4 -8.03 -6.47 2.77
C ILE A 4 -6.99 -5.93 1.77
N GLY A 5 -6.80 -6.62 0.65
CA GLY A 5 -5.97 -6.18 -0.46
C GLY A 5 -6.54 -4.95 -1.18
N ASP A 6 -6.03 -4.68 -2.36
CA ASP A 6 -6.39 -3.53 -3.20
C ASP A 6 -7.90 -3.52 -3.52
N VAL A 7 -8.50 -2.33 -3.64
CA VAL A 7 -9.95 -2.16 -3.88
C VAL A 7 -10.25 -1.56 -5.25
N HIS A 8 -9.41 -0.64 -5.74
CA HIS A 8 -9.52 0.01 -7.05
C HIS A 8 -10.91 0.56 -7.36
N GLY A 9 -11.55 1.21 -6.38
CA GLY A 9 -12.87 1.83 -6.55
C GLY A 9 -14.05 0.85 -6.52
N LYS A 10 -13.85 -0.43 -6.22
CA LYS A 10 -14.92 -1.42 -6.00
C LYS A 10 -15.53 -1.27 -4.60
N TYR A 11 -16.05 -0.08 -4.33
CA TYR A 11 -16.48 0.35 -2.98
C TYR A 11 -17.62 -0.49 -2.41
N ASN A 12 -18.57 -0.93 -3.25
CA ASN A 12 -19.69 -1.76 -2.81
C ASN A 12 -19.19 -3.14 -2.35
N ASP A 13 -18.23 -3.71 -3.07
CA ASP A 13 -17.63 -5.00 -2.71
C ASP A 13 -16.84 -4.86 -1.42
N TYR A 14 -16.03 -3.80 -1.29
CA TYR A 14 -15.33 -3.48 -0.04
C TYR A 14 -16.31 -3.31 1.13
N TYR A 15 -17.38 -2.52 0.95
CA TYR A 15 -18.37 -2.31 2.01
C TYR A 15 -19.01 -3.62 2.45
N ASN A 16 -19.36 -4.50 1.51
CA ASN A 16 -19.93 -5.81 1.83
C ASN A 16 -18.97 -6.70 2.63
N LEU A 17 -17.65 -6.55 2.44
CA LEU A 17 -16.63 -7.26 3.22
C LEU A 17 -16.55 -6.74 4.66
N VAL A 18 -16.75 -5.44 4.90
CA VAL A 18 -16.43 -4.82 6.20
C VAL A 18 -17.62 -4.45 7.04
N LYS A 19 -18.84 -4.36 6.48
CA LYS A 19 -20.05 -3.85 7.16
C LYS A 19 -20.42 -4.62 8.44
N ASP A 20 -20.15 -5.92 8.47
CA ASP A 20 -20.47 -6.81 9.60
C ASP A 20 -19.20 -7.16 10.41
N GLU A 21 -18.05 -6.62 10.03
CA GLU A 21 -16.77 -6.85 10.71
C GLU A 21 -16.57 -5.84 11.85
N LYS A 22 -16.01 -6.31 12.96
CA LYS A 22 -15.67 -5.43 14.09
C LYS A 22 -14.59 -4.44 13.72
N SER A 23 -13.61 -4.86 12.91
CA SER A 23 -12.48 -4.03 12.54
C SER A 23 -11.85 -4.48 11.22
N SER A 24 -11.28 -3.54 10.47
CA SER A 24 -10.59 -3.85 9.22
C SER A 24 -9.41 -2.92 8.95
N PHE A 25 -8.48 -3.40 8.12
CA PHE A 25 -7.38 -2.62 7.56
C PHE A 25 -7.21 -2.93 6.08
N GLN A 26 -7.35 -1.93 5.22
CA GLN A 26 -7.19 -2.03 3.78
C GLN A 26 -5.79 -1.54 3.37
N LEU A 27 -5.10 -2.26 2.47
CA LEU A 27 -3.66 -2.16 2.21
C LEU A 27 -3.24 -1.15 1.13
N GLY A 28 -4.10 -0.20 0.78
CA GLY A 28 -3.81 0.82 -0.26
C GLY A 28 -4.44 0.49 -1.62
N ASP A 29 -4.33 1.42 -2.57
CA ASP A 29 -5.07 1.38 -3.83
C ASP A 29 -6.59 1.22 -3.62
N PHE A 30 -7.10 2.04 -2.71
CA PHE A 30 -8.53 2.12 -2.45
C PHE A 30 -9.28 2.72 -3.63
N GLY A 31 -8.62 3.62 -4.36
CA GLY A 31 -9.18 4.28 -5.52
C GLY A 31 -9.97 5.53 -5.14
N PHE A 32 -9.47 6.33 -4.21
CA PHE A 32 -10.09 7.60 -3.79
C PHE A 32 -10.31 8.51 -5.00
N ASN A 33 -11.51 8.50 -5.53
CA ASN A 33 -11.98 9.46 -6.52
C ASN A 33 -13.18 10.21 -5.95
N ASN A 34 -13.75 11.15 -6.68
CA ASN A 34 -14.90 11.92 -6.20
C ASN A 34 -16.13 11.05 -5.82
N ALA A 35 -16.18 9.79 -6.25
CA ALA A 35 -17.31 8.90 -5.95
C ALA A 35 -17.26 8.35 -4.52
N TRP A 36 -16.06 8.11 -3.94
CA TRP A 36 -15.97 7.58 -2.56
C TRP A 36 -16.49 8.57 -1.51
N ILE A 37 -16.42 9.89 -1.79
CA ILE A 37 -16.93 10.94 -0.91
C ILE A 37 -18.45 10.83 -0.73
N ASN A 38 -19.13 10.24 -1.72
CA ASN A 38 -20.58 10.03 -1.71
C ASN A 38 -21.02 8.70 -1.09
N LEU A 39 -20.07 7.86 -0.67
CA LEU A 39 -20.42 6.59 -0.05
C LEU A 39 -20.67 6.81 1.45
N ASP A 40 -21.82 6.34 1.89
CA ASP A 40 -22.17 6.40 3.31
C ASP A 40 -21.51 5.29 4.10
N TYR A 41 -20.32 5.56 4.59
CA TYR A 41 -19.63 4.72 5.57
C TYR A 41 -19.91 5.14 7.02
N SER A 42 -20.97 5.90 7.27
CA SER A 42 -21.30 6.40 8.61
C SER A 42 -21.53 5.30 9.64
N SER A 43 -21.86 4.09 9.18
CA SER A 43 -22.00 2.88 10.03
C SER A 43 -20.65 2.30 10.50
N LEU A 44 -19.55 2.66 9.86
CA LEU A 44 -18.22 2.16 10.20
C LEU A 44 -17.52 3.12 11.17
N ASP A 45 -16.97 2.59 12.27
CA ASP A 45 -16.13 3.40 13.18
C ASP A 45 -14.75 3.62 12.56
N PRO A 46 -14.34 4.87 12.24
CA PRO A 46 -13.03 5.15 11.66
C PRO A 46 -11.84 4.84 12.56
N LYS A 47 -12.05 4.53 13.84
CA LYS A 47 -11.01 4.01 14.73
C LYS A 47 -10.79 2.51 14.55
N MET A 48 -11.81 1.81 14.09
CA MET A 48 -11.82 0.36 13.92
C MET A 48 -11.61 -0.05 12.46
N HIS A 49 -11.98 0.80 11.50
CA HIS A 49 -11.81 0.55 10.06
C HIS A 49 -10.83 1.56 9.48
N ARG A 50 -9.72 1.06 8.93
CA ARG A 50 -8.62 1.89 8.42
C ARG A 50 -8.37 1.59 6.96
N VAL A 51 -8.02 2.63 6.21
CA VAL A 51 -7.67 2.56 4.79
C VAL A 51 -6.27 3.09 4.60
N GLY A 52 -5.42 2.29 3.97
CA GLY A 52 -4.07 2.65 3.58
C GLY A 52 -4.02 3.49 2.29
N GLN A 53 -2.86 3.98 1.95
CA GLN A 53 -2.58 4.71 0.71
C GLN A 53 -1.67 3.89 -0.19
N GLY A 54 -2.14 3.54 -1.39
CA GLY A 54 -1.32 2.95 -2.44
C GLY A 54 -0.81 4.00 -3.43
N ASN A 55 -0.21 3.55 -4.55
CA ASN A 55 0.30 4.46 -5.58
C ASN A 55 -0.83 5.04 -6.46
N HIS A 56 -1.98 4.35 -6.57
CA HIS A 56 -3.12 4.83 -7.35
C HIS A 56 -4.09 5.73 -6.55
N ASP A 57 -3.79 6.00 -5.30
CA ASP A 57 -4.61 6.90 -4.48
C ASP A 57 -4.18 8.37 -4.65
N PRO A 58 -5.11 9.35 -4.62
CA PRO A 58 -4.82 10.74 -4.90
C PRO A 58 -4.02 11.40 -3.78
N HIS A 59 -2.70 11.36 -3.87
CA HIS A 59 -1.76 11.88 -2.88
C HIS A 59 -1.93 13.38 -2.58
N ASP A 60 -2.56 14.13 -3.48
CA ASP A 60 -2.78 15.58 -3.32
C ASP A 60 -4.00 15.90 -2.43
N VAL A 61 -4.96 14.96 -2.32
CA VAL A 61 -6.22 15.20 -1.59
C VAL A 61 -6.34 14.38 -0.31
N LEU A 62 -5.53 13.36 -0.13
CA LEU A 62 -5.49 12.59 1.11
C LEU A 62 -4.91 13.46 2.23
N ASN A 63 -5.75 13.83 3.16
CA ASN A 63 -5.42 14.70 4.29
C ASN A 63 -6.08 14.21 5.58
N LYS A 64 -5.86 14.93 6.68
CA LYS A 64 -6.38 14.57 8.01
C LYS A 64 -7.90 14.57 8.12
N ASP A 65 -8.61 15.18 7.17
CA ASP A 65 -10.08 15.28 7.20
C ASP A 65 -10.72 13.96 6.77
N ILE A 66 -9.94 13.09 6.13
CA ILE A 66 -10.39 11.74 5.75
C ILE A 66 -10.22 10.80 6.94
N LYS A 67 -11.30 10.60 7.70
CA LYS A 67 -11.28 9.89 8.99
C LYS A 67 -10.74 8.47 8.93
N TYR A 68 -10.98 7.75 7.84
CA TYR A 68 -10.53 6.35 7.66
C TYR A 68 -9.07 6.23 7.23
N TRP A 69 -8.49 7.29 6.70
CA TRP A 69 -7.14 7.27 6.20
C TRP A 69 -6.11 7.11 7.32
N THR A 70 -5.18 6.20 7.09
CA THR A 70 -4.17 5.82 8.09
C THR A 70 -2.98 6.79 8.13
N GLY A 71 -2.83 7.63 7.11
CA GLY A 71 -1.63 8.40 6.87
C GLY A 71 -0.64 7.62 5.99
N ARG A 72 0.51 8.23 5.73
CA ARG A 72 1.49 7.64 4.82
C ARG A 72 2.32 6.53 5.48
N TYR A 73 2.68 6.68 6.75
CA TYR A 73 3.49 5.68 7.48
C TYR A 73 3.45 5.91 9.00
N GLY A 74 3.76 4.88 9.72
CA GLY A 74 3.97 4.92 11.17
C GLY A 74 3.20 3.86 11.93
N PRO A 75 3.28 3.91 13.27
CA PRO A 75 2.55 3.00 14.13
C PRO A 75 1.05 3.31 14.11
N VAL A 76 0.25 2.28 13.97
CA VAL A 76 -1.22 2.33 13.97
C VAL A 76 -1.74 1.30 14.95
N LYS A 77 -2.77 1.65 15.72
CA LYS A 77 -3.46 0.70 16.60
C LYS A 77 -4.90 0.54 16.13
N VAL A 78 -5.29 -0.70 15.85
CA VAL A 78 -6.66 -1.07 15.46
C VAL A 78 -7.06 -2.31 16.22
N ASP A 79 -8.19 -2.27 16.93
CA ASP A 79 -8.77 -3.41 17.67
C ASP A 79 -7.75 -4.19 18.55
N GLY A 80 -6.88 -3.46 19.23
CA GLY A 80 -5.86 -4.04 20.08
C GLY A 80 -4.55 -4.41 19.37
N HIS A 81 -4.54 -4.57 18.08
CA HIS A 81 -3.34 -4.89 17.29
C HIS A 81 -2.44 -3.64 17.12
N ASN A 82 -1.14 -3.81 17.36
CA ASN A 82 -0.12 -2.80 17.12
C ASN A 82 0.53 -3.09 15.77
N ILE A 83 0.22 -2.28 14.78
CA ILE A 83 0.64 -2.44 13.39
C ILE A 83 1.62 -1.32 13.05
N PHE A 84 2.59 -1.60 12.20
CA PHE A 84 3.37 -0.56 11.55
C PHE A 84 2.98 -0.50 10.07
N TRP A 85 2.46 0.64 9.65
CA TRP A 85 2.00 0.88 8.29
C TRP A 85 3.04 1.65 7.47
N VAL A 86 3.22 1.28 6.19
CA VAL A 86 3.93 2.10 5.19
C VAL A 86 3.19 2.02 3.85
N GLY A 87 2.66 3.15 3.41
CA GLY A 87 1.95 3.29 2.14
C GLY A 87 2.83 3.74 0.99
N GLY A 88 2.23 3.77 -0.20
CA GLY A 88 2.87 4.17 -1.44
C GLY A 88 3.68 3.06 -2.10
N ALA A 89 3.88 3.20 -3.40
CA ALA A 89 4.68 2.32 -4.25
C ALA A 89 5.06 3.04 -5.54
N LEU A 90 5.90 2.43 -6.36
CA LEU A 90 6.19 2.87 -7.72
C LEU A 90 5.10 2.38 -8.68
N SER A 91 4.49 3.27 -9.46
CA SER A 91 3.60 2.90 -10.57
C SER A 91 4.42 2.45 -11.77
N ILE A 92 4.40 1.16 -12.10
CA ILE A 92 5.14 0.61 -13.25
C ILE A 92 4.62 1.18 -14.60
N ASP A 93 3.39 1.64 -14.65
CA ASP A 93 2.73 2.24 -15.80
C ASP A 93 2.74 3.79 -15.78
N MET A 94 3.60 4.42 -14.96
CA MET A 94 3.71 5.88 -14.82
C MET A 94 3.83 6.60 -16.17
N VAL A 95 4.71 6.12 -17.06
CA VAL A 95 4.94 6.76 -18.37
C VAL A 95 3.65 6.84 -19.17
N TYR A 96 2.89 5.76 -19.19
CA TYR A 96 1.58 5.71 -19.84
C TYR A 96 0.61 6.71 -19.19
N ARG A 97 0.47 6.68 -17.86
CA ARG A 97 -0.45 7.56 -17.10
C ARG A 97 -0.12 9.04 -17.23
N VAL A 98 1.17 9.38 -17.18
CA VAL A 98 1.63 10.75 -17.41
C VAL A 98 1.31 11.19 -18.86
N GLY A 99 1.55 10.32 -19.85
CA GLY A 99 1.22 10.58 -21.25
C GLY A 99 -0.28 10.81 -21.46
N GLU A 100 -1.14 9.97 -20.88
CA GLU A 100 -2.60 10.17 -20.93
C GLU A 100 -3.01 11.51 -20.29
N TRP A 101 -2.51 11.82 -19.10
CA TRP A 101 -2.83 13.08 -18.45
C TRP A 101 -2.32 14.30 -19.21
N MET A 102 -1.15 14.22 -19.86
CA MET A 102 -0.62 15.32 -20.68
C MET A 102 -1.44 15.52 -21.96
N SER A 103 -1.97 14.45 -22.55
CA SER A 103 -2.82 14.51 -23.75
C SER A 103 -4.26 14.95 -23.45
N ASN A 104 -4.77 14.67 -22.26
CA ASN A 104 -6.12 15.04 -21.83
C ASN A 104 -6.10 15.65 -20.40
N ARG A 105 -5.66 16.90 -20.31
CA ARG A 105 -5.55 17.62 -19.01
C ARG A 105 -6.89 17.88 -18.31
N SER A 106 -8.01 17.71 -18.99
CA SER A 106 -9.35 17.79 -18.39
C SER A 106 -9.83 16.45 -17.83
N GLY A 107 -9.12 15.35 -18.10
CA GLY A 107 -9.39 14.04 -17.53
C GLY A 107 -8.92 13.91 -16.08
N PRO A 108 -9.32 12.83 -15.41
CA PRO A 108 -8.87 12.59 -14.03
C PRO A 108 -7.36 12.36 -14.00
N LYS A 109 -6.69 12.95 -13.02
CA LYS A 109 -5.29 12.65 -12.73
C LYS A 109 -5.19 11.23 -12.17
N THR A 110 -4.33 10.41 -12.73
CA THR A 110 -4.17 8.99 -12.37
C THR A 110 -2.76 8.63 -11.90
N TRP A 111 -1.87 9.61 -11.81
CA TRP A 111 -0.51 9.47 -11.30
C TRP A 111 -0.09 10.69 -10.48
N TRP A 112 0.73 10.48 -9.46
CA TRP A 112 1.24 11.53 -8.54
C TRP A 112 2.74 11.38 -8.35
N ALA A 113 3.48 12.49 -8.52
CA ALA A 113 4.94 12.50 -8.36
C ALA A 113 5.41 12.10 -6.95
N ASN A 114 4.53 12.19 -5.97
CA ASN A 114 4.78 11.83 -4.57
C ASN A 114 4.15 10.47 -4.18
N GLU A 115 3.90 9.59 -5.14
CA GLU A 115 3.40 8.24 -4.87
C GLU A 115 4.37 7.41 -4.01
N GLN A 116 5.67 7.62 -4.16
CA GLN A 116 6.71 7.06 -3.32
C GLN A 116 7.02 7.96 -2.11
N LEU A 117 7.59 7.39 -1.06
CA LEU A 117 8.04 8.16 0.10
C LEU A 117 9.22 9.08 -0.30
N SER A 118 9.18 10.31 0.17
CA SER A 118 10.34 11.22 0.09
C SER A 118 11.44 10.79 1.06
N TYR A 119 12.67 11.24 0.83
CA TYR A 119 13.80 10.97 1.73
C TYR A 119 13.53 11.42 3.17
N ALA A 120 12.91 12.58 3.36
CA ALA A 120 12.57 13.08 4.70
C ALA A 120 11.54 12.17 5.42
N GLU A 121 10.55 11.67 4.68
CA GLU A 121 9.58 10.70 5.21
C GLU A 121 10.23 9.37 5.55
N MET A 122 11.16 8.89 4.71
CA MET A 122 11.92 7.67 4.97
C MET A 122 12.77 7.78 6.26
N GLU A 123 13.44 8.90 6.48
CA GLU A 123 14.24 9.11 7.69
C GLU A 123 13.36 9.18 8.97
N ASP A 124 12.22 9.84 8.92
CA ASP A 124 11.28 9.86 10.04
C ASP A 124 10.65 8.48 10.29
N CYS A 125 10.24 7.79 9.23
CA CYS A 125 9.72 6.42 9.28
C CYS A 125 10.75 5.47 9.92
N LYS A 126 12.02 5.53 9.52
CA LYS A 126 13.11 4.72 10.05
C LYS A 126 13.34 4.97 11.56
N LYS A 127 13.22 6.21 12.02
CA LYS A 127 13.28 6.53 13.47
C LYS A 127 12.15 5.86 14.23
N LYS A 128 10.91 5.96 13.71
CA LYS A 128 9.73 5.32 14.29
C LYS A 128 9.87 3.80 14.32
N TRP A 129 10.37 3.20 13.23
CA TRP A 129 10.62 1.76 13.09
C TRP A 129 11.59 1.24 14.17
N LYS A 130 12.75 1.87 14.30
CA LYS A 130 13.77 1.50 15.31
C LYS A 130 13.23 1.57 16.74
N ASN A 131 12.40 2.59 17.01
CA ASN A 131 11.82 2.77 18.33
C ASN A 131 10.71 1.76 18.65
N LYS A 132 9.93 1.36 17.65
CA LYS A 132 8.75 0.48 17.83
C LYS A 132 9.09 -1.00 17.72
N LYS A 133 10.09 -1.37 16.91
CA LYS A 133 10.43 -2.77 16.58
C LYS A 133 9.17 -3.61 16.32
N PRO A 134 8.39 -3.27 15.26
CA PRO A 134 7.06 -3.84 15.05
C PRO A 134 7.13 -5.33 14.75
N GLN A 135 6.19 -6.10 15.31
CA GLN A 135 6.02 -7.52 14.99
C GLN A 135 5.02 -7.75 13.86
N ILE A 136 4.09 -6.82 13.66
CA ILE A 136 3.09 -6.86 12.59
C ILE A 136 3.29 -5.63 11.71
N VAL A 137 3.52 -5.87 10.43
CA VAL A 137 3.79 -4.83 9.43
C VAL A 137 2.82 -4.96 8.28
N PHE A 138 2.18 -3.85 7.93
CA PHE A 138 1.38 -3.72 6.73
C PHE A 138 2.00 -2.69 5.82
N THR A 139 2.11 -3.00 4.55
CA THR A 139 2.60 -2.06 3.54
C THR A 139 1.76 -2.14 2.28
N HIS A 140 1.86 -1.14 1.39
CA HIS A 140 1.24 -1.30 0.08
C HIS A 140 2.09 -2.19 -0.81
N THR A 141 3.37 -1.89 -0.99
CA THR A 141 4.34 -2.74 -1.71
C THR A 141 5.20 -3.56 -0.73
N ALA A 142 6.19 -4.30 -1.21
CA ALA A 142 7.05 -5.19 -0.43
C ALA A 142 8.53 -4.77 -0.46
N PRO A 143 9.40 -5.35 0.40
CA PRO A 143 10.85 -5.23 0.29
C PRO A 143 11.37 -5.67 -1.09
N GLU A 144 12.40 -4.98 -1.61
CA GLU A 144 12.93 -5.18 -2.95
C GLU A 144 13.31 -6.64 -3.24
N SER A 145 13.98 -7.31 -2.32
CA SER A 145 14.36 -8.71 -2.49
C SER A 145 13.16 -9.65 -2.61
N ILE A 146 12.07 -9.37 -1.90
CA ILE A 146 10.81 -10.13 -1.99
C ILE A 146 10.19 -9.96 -3.37
N ILE A 147 10.18 -8.74 -3.91
CA ILE A 147 9.65 -8.44 -5.24
C ILE A 147 10.46 -9.16 -6.32
N LEU A 148 11.77 -8.99 -6.29
CA LEU A 148 12.68 -9.53 -7.31
C LEU A 148 12.59 -11.06 -7.41
N HIS A 149 12.51 -11.75 -6.28
CA HIS A 149 12.51 -13.22 -6.27
C HIS A 149 11.14 -13.84 -6.53
N ASN A 150 10.03 -13.17 -6.16
CA ASN A 150 8.73 -13.82 -6.14
C ASN A 150 7.71 -13.22 -7.11
N PHE A 151 7.88 -11.95 -7.52
CA PHE A 151 6.89 -11.23 -8.34
C PHE A 151 7.38 -10.89 -9.73
N ASN A 152 8.67 -10.65 -9.92
CA ASN A 152 9.23 -10.31 -11.23
C ASN A 152 9.53 -11.55 -12.09
N GLY A 153 9.59 -12.75 -11.50
CA GLY A 153 9.95 -13.99 -12.18
C GLY A 153 11.33 -13.91 -12.85
N ASN A 154 11.66 -14.88 -13.71
CA ASN A 154 12.86 -14.80 -14.57
C ASN A 154 12.78 -13.71 -15.67
N LYS A 155 11.71 -12.91 -15.68
CA LYS A 155 11.44 -11.82 -16.63
C LYS A 155 11.48 -10.43 -15.96
N GLY A 156 11.89 -10.34 -14.71
CA GLY A 156 11.76 -9.12 -13.89
C GLY A 156 12.53 -7.91 -14.40
N ALA A 157 13.64 -8.10 -15.07
CA ALA A 157 14.33 -6.98 -15.74
C ALA A 157 13.49 -6.36 -16.88
N ASN A 158 12.53 -7.09 -17.44
CA ASN A 158 11.87 -6.74 -18.67
C ASN A 158 10.52 -6.01 -18.49
N ILE A 159 9.90 -6.04 -17.30
CA ILE A 159 8.65 -5.30 -17.09
C ILE A 159 8.94 -3.80 -17.10
N MET A 160 9.95 -3.36 -16.40
CA MET A 160 10.38 -1.97 -16.37
C MET A 160 10.80 -1.49 -17.78
N ASP A 161 11.56 -2.31 -18.52
CA ASP A 161 11.96 -2.03 -19.90
C ASP A 161 10.77 -2.02 -20.84
N ALA A 162 9.78 -2.91 -20.67
CA ALA A 162 8.58 -2.97 -21.50
C ALA A 162 7.69 -1.73 -21.37
N TYR A 163 7.75 -1.04 -20.21
CA TYR A 163 7.07 0.23 -19.99
C TYR A 163 7.93 1.46 -20.32
N GLY A 164 9.08 1.29 -20.92
CA GLY A 164 9.94 2.40 -21.35
C GLY A 164 10.78 3.04 -20.24
N TRP A 165 10.94 2.36 -19.13
CA TRP A 165 11.69 2.82 -17.98
C TRP A 165 13.18 2.57 -18.15
N GLY A 166 13.91 2.89 -18.97
CA GLY A 166 15.36 2.62 -19.02
C GLY A 166 16.02 2.46 -17.64
N SER A 167 17.24 2.04 -17.61
CA SER A 167 18.02 1.67 -16.40
C SER A 167 18.13 2.71 -15.26
N GLY A 168 17.39 3.82 -15.32
CA GLY A 168 17.45 4.94 -14.38
C GLY A 168 16.28 5.07 -13.41
N TYR A 169 15.27 4.22 -13.49
CA TYR A 169 14.12 4.33 -12.58
C TYR A 169 14.22 3.32 -11.45
N THR A 170 13.99 3.80 -10.23
CA THR A 170 14.24 3.01 -9.03
C THR A 170 12.99 3.05 -8.14
N ASP A 171 12.51 1.89 -7.73
CA ASP A 171 11.51 1.77 -6.67
C ASP A 171 12.17 2.04 -5.31
N THR A 172 12.23 3.33 -4.97
CA THR A 172 12.88 3.79 -3.74
C THR A 172 12.11 3.35 -2.50
N THR A 173 10.77 3.15 -2.61
CA THR A 173 9.95 2.66 -1.51
C THR A 173 10.30 1.21 -1.19
N SER A 174 10.39 0.33 -2.18
CA SER A 174 10.77 -1.08 -1.97
C SER A 174 12.18 -1.22 -1.41
N GLN A 175 13.13 -0.42 -1.89
CA GLN A 175 14.49 -0.39 -1.35
C GLN A 175 14.52 0.08 0.10
N PHE A 176 13.71 1.07 0.43
CA PHE A 176 13.57 1.53 1.80
C PHE A 176 12.95 0.45 2.71
N LEU A 177 11.90 -0.26 2.25
CA LEU A 177 11.31 -1.37 2.98
C LEU A 177 12.32 -2.51 3.20
N GLU A 178 13.16 -2.82 2.22
CA GLU A 178 14.28 -3.75 2.36
C GLU A 178 15.24 -3.32 3.46
N HIS A 179 15.58 -2.02 3.51
CA HIS A 179 16.43 -1.47 4.57
C HIS A 179 15.78 -1.59 5.95
N LEU A 180 14.46 -1.34 6.08
CA LEU A 180 13.73 -1.52 7.34
C LEU A 180 13.75 -2.98 7.81
N TRP A 181 13.49 -3.93 6.90
CA TRP A 181 13.49 -5.36 7.20
C TRP A 181 14.88 -5.86 7.64
N ARG A 182 15.95 -5.34 7.07
CA ARG A 182 17.32 -5.63 7.53
C ARG A 182 17.63 -5.10 8.93
N ILE A 183 17.02 -3.98 9.33
CA ILE A 183 17.19 -3.42 10.68
C ILE A 183 16.48 -4.27 11.73
N HIS A 184 15.26 -4.72 11.44
CA HIS A 184 14.44 -5.49 12.35
C HIS A 184 13.46 -6.35 11.53
N LYS A 185 13.41 -7.64 11.82
CA LYS A 185 12.54 -8.62 11.15
C LYS A 185 11.25 -8.80 11.98
N PRO A 186 10.08 -8.39 11.45
CA PRO A 186 8.81 -8.65 12.10
C PRO A 186 8.42 -10.13 11.96
N ASP A 187 7.45 -10.58 12.76
CA ASP A 187 6.89 -11.92 12.64
C ASP A 187 6.00 -12.04 11.39
N LEU A 188 5.24 -10.98 11.09
CA LEU A 188 4.26 -10.94 10.00
C LEU A 188 4.37 -9.66 9.19
N TRP A 189 4.43 -9.81 7.85
CA TRP A 189 4.43 -8.71 6.89
C TRP A 189 3.38 -8.95 5.81
N ILE A 190 2.32 -8.14 5.78
CA ILE A 190 1.23 -8.25 4.80
C ILE A 190 1.27 -7.04 3.86
N PHE A 191 1.07 -7.29 2.56
CA PHE A 191 1.11 -6.26 1.53
C PHE A 191 0.14 -6.57 0.37
N GLY A 192 -0.20 -5.55 -0.45
CA GLY A 192 -1.03 -5.64 -1.65
C GLY A 192 -0.25 -5.41 -2.94
N HIS A 193 -0.71 -4.49 -3.80
CA HIS A 193 -0.05 -3.93 -4.99
C HIS A 193 0.14 -4.90 -6.18
N PHE A 194 0.43 -6.16 -5.93
CA PHE A 194 0.78 -7.13 -6.99
C PHE A 194 -0.42 -7.91 -7.52
N HIS A 195 -1.61 -7.71 -6.97
CA HIS A 195 -2.86 -8.39 -7.32
C HIS A 195 -2.74 -9.93 -7.37
N ARG A 196 -1.92 -10.49 -6.50
CA ARG A 196 -1.64 -11.92 -6.41
C ARG A 196 -1.71 -12.41 -4.98
N SER A 197 -2.37 -13.55 -4.78
CA SER A 197 -2.29 -14.27 -3.51
C SER A 197 -0.97 -15.04 -3.42
N TRP A 198 -0.19 -14.74 -2.38
CA TRP A 198 1.10 -15.40 -2.16
C TRP A 198 1.49 -15.37 -0.68
N THR A 199 2.11 -16.43 -0.20
CA THR A 199 2.59 -16.52 1.19
C THR A 199 3.90 -17.32 1.24
N GLN A 200 4.87 -16.82 1.99
CA GLN A 200 6.14 -17.52 2.24
C GLN A 200 6.79 -17.02 3.54
N ILE A 201 7.45 -17.91 4.26
CA ILE A 201 8.31 -17.53 5.39
C ILE A 201 9.74 -17.37 4.86
N ILE A 202 10.32 -16.20 5.08
CA ILE A 202 11.67 -15.84 4.65
C ILE A 202 12.39 -15.22 5.84
N ASP A 203 13.51 -15.79 6.23
CA ASP A 203 14.34 -15.32 7.35
C ASP A 203 13.55 -15.09 8.66
N GLY A 204 12.56 -15.91 8.93
CA GLY A 204 11.73 -15.86 10.13
C GLY A 204 10.53 -14.89 10.05
N THR A 205 10.39 -14.11 8.98
CA THR A 205 9.22 -13.27 8.71
C THR A 205 8.24 -14.03 7.81
N GLU A 206 6.97 -14.13 8.20
CA GLU A 206 5.90 -14.55 7.30
C GLU A 206 5.49 -13.36 6.42
N PHE A 207 5.79 -13.46 5.12
CA PHE A 207 5.32 -12.52 4.10
C PHE A 207 4.03 -13.03 3.48
N ARG A 208 3.06 -12.12 3.31
CA ARG A 208 1.76 -12.41 2.70
C ARG A 208 1.36 -11.28 1.76
N CYS A 209 1.19 -11.61 0.48
CA CYS A 209 0.59 -10.73 -0.51
C CYS A 209 -0.88 -11.04 -0.65
N LEU A 210 -1.74 -10.05 -0.59
CA LEU A 210 -3.16 -10.18 -0.84
C LEU A 210 -3.50 -9.67 -2.25
N ALA A 211 -4.26 -10.47 -2.99
CA ALA A 211 -4.83 -10.07 -4.26
C ALA A 211 -5.93 -9.02 -4.06
N GLU A 212 -6.46 -8.49 -5.16
CA GLU A 212 -7.54 -7.52 -5.14
C GLU A 212 -8.77 -8.10 -4.41
N LEU A 213 -9.29 -7.35 -3.42
CA LEU A 213 -10.38 -7.74 -2.52
C LEU A 213 -10.17 -9.06 -1.75
N GLU A 214 -8.99 -9.64 -1.83
CA GLU A 214 -8.66 -10.79 -1.00
C GLU A 214 -8.59 -10.37 0.47
N THR A 215 -9.02 -11.26 1.35
CA THR A 215 -9.09 -11.00 2.79
C THR A 215 -8.25 -11.98 3.59
N PHE A 216 -7.73 -11.49 4.70
CA PHE A 216 -7.02 -12.28 5.70
C PHE A 216 -7.49 -11.89 7.11
N ASN A 217 -7.77 -12.88 7.95
CA ASN A 217 -8.11 -12.66 9.35
C ASN A 217 -6.85 -12.68 10.22
N LEU A 218 -6.55 -11.53 10.86
CA LEU A 218 -5.48 -11.36 11.83
C LEU A 218 -5.97 -11.65 13.24
#